data_8ab77dd02b228dd5a4d52bd4cdfd1033
#
_entry.id   8ab77dd02b228dd5a4d52bd4cdfd1033
#
_cell.length_a   1.000
_cell.length_b   1.000
_cell.length_c   1.000
_cell.angle_alpha   90.00
_cell.angle_beta   90.00
_cell.angle_gamma   90.00
#
_symmetry.space_group_name_H-M   'P 1'
#
loop_
_entity.id
_entity.type
_entity.pdbx_description
1 polymer ?
#
loop_
_entity_poly.entity_id
_entity_poly.type
_entity_poly.pdbx_seq_one_letter_code
_entity_poly.pdbx_strand_id
1 'polypeptide(L)'
;MNSVAAEGLVVRPSQVSDGPFLQSLYQAARPDLQWIDGEHEQVQQVVAQQFQVQEQGLGESFPNAMHYVVEKLGTAIGALSTDFGPNEIRVLYLAFIPQARGQGYGRAVLQGVQKAAQQIRCPVATVVWSSNPHARQHYLALGFEVQERNPAAERLVWYPKGN
;
A
#
# COMPACT_ATOMS: atom_id res chain seq x y z
N MET A 1 7.00 -10.06 -7.47
CA MET A 1 6.49 -11.16 -6.64
C MET A 1 5.07 -11.53 -7.09
N ASN A 2 4.87 -12.73 -7.51
CA ASN A 2 3.53 -13.28 -7.74
C ASN A 2 3.25 -14.26 -6.62
N SER A 3 2.33 -13.89 -5.74
CA SER A 3 1.96 -14.76 -4.63
C SER A 3 0.46 -14.85 -4.49
N VAL A 4 0.00 -15.99 -4.00
CA VAL A 4 -1.40 -16.18 -3.62
C VAL A 4 -1.46 -16.04 -2.11
N ALA A 5 -1.98 -14.92 -1.63
CA ALA A 5 -2.03 -14.61 -0.20
C ALA A 5 -3.25 -15.20 0.47
N ALA A 6 -4.37 -15.31 -0.28
CA ALA A 6 -5.61 -15.93 0.15
C ALA A 6 -6.26 -16.49 -1.11
N GLU A 7 -7.32 -17.26 -0.92
CA GLU A 7 -8.02 -17.90 -2.03
C GLU A 7 -8.43 -16.88 -3.09
N GLY A 8 -7.94 -17.06 -4.31
CA GLY A 8 -8.21 -16.21 -5.45
C GLY A 8 -7.47 -14.89 -5.49
N LEU A 9 -6.62 -14.58 -4.49
CA LEU A 9 -5.81 -13.36 -4.49
C LEU A 9 -4.47 -13.59 -5.15
N VAL A 10 -4.08 -12.68 -6.04
CA VAL A 10 -2.77 -12.67 -6.69
C VAL A 10 -2.17 -11.28 -6.55
N VAL A 11 -0.90 -11.21 -6.16
CA VAL A 11 -0.12 -9.98 -6.15
C VAL A 11 0.88 -10.09 -7.29
N ARG A 12 0.72 -9.26 -8.31
CA ARG A 12 1.56 -9.30 -9.51
C ARG A 12 2.25 -7.96 -9.75
N PRO A 13 3.41 -7.93 -10.42
CA PRO A 13 4.03 -6.66 -10.78
C PRO A 13 3.09 -5.79 -11.62
N SER A 14 3.12 -4.48 -11.36
CA SER A 14 2.33 -3.54 -12.14
C SER A 14 2.92 -3.35 -13.53
N GLN A 15 2.06 -2.98 -14.48
CA GLN A 15 2.41 -2.72 -15.87
C GLN A 15 1.94 -1.32 -16.24
N VAL A 16 2.44 -0.80 -17.35
CA VAL A 16 2.02 0.53 -17.85
C VAL A 16 0.51 0.60 -18.05
N SER A 17 -0.09 -0.50 -18.51
CA SER A 17 -1.54 -0.59 -18.72
C SER A 17 -2.35 -0.49 -17.44
N ASP A 18 -1.74 -0.62 -16.27
CA ASP A 18 -2.43 -0.46 -14.98
C ASP A 18 -2.59 1.01 -14.57
N GLY A 19 -2.01 1.94 -15.31
CA GLY A 19 -2.04 3.36 -14.97
C GLY A 19 -3.43 3.90 -14.64
N PRO A 20 -4.44 3.71 -15.50
CA PRO A 20 -5.78 4.19 -15.21
C PRO A 20 -6.39 3.62 -13.94
N PHE A 21 -6.18 2.32 -13.68
CA PHE A 21 -6.64 1.69 -12.45
C PHE A 21 -5.97 2.30 -11.22
N LEU A 22 -4.64 2.48 -11.28
CA LEU A 22 -3.88 3.02 -10.15
C LEU A 22 -4.27 4.46 -9.86
N GLN A 23 -4.57 5.26 -10.86
CA GLN A 23 -5.05 6.62 -10.67
C GLN A 23 -6.44 6.65 -10.03
N SER A 24 -7.35 5.80 -10.49
CA SER A 24 -8.68 5.67 -9.89
C SER A 24 -8.59 5.22 -8.44
N LEU A 25 -7.69 4.28 -8.14
CA LEU A 25 -7.45 3.79 -6.79
C LEU A 25 -6.94 4.91 -5.89
N TYR A 26 -5.98 5.70 -6.38
CA TYR A 26 -5.45 6.84 -5.66
C TYR A 26 -6.56 7.84 -5.30
N GLN A 27 -7.43 8.16 -6.25
CA GLN A 27 -8.56 9.07 -6.02
C GLN A 27 -9.49 8.52 -4.96
N ALA A 28 -9.82 7.24 -5.01
CA ALA A 28 -10.70 6.60 -4.04
C ALA A 28 -10.10 6.55 -2.63
N ALA A 29 -8.77 6.53 -2.53
CA ALA A 29 -8.05 6.53 -1.26
C ALA A 29 -7.83 7.96 -0.70
N ARG A 30 -8.20 8.99 -1.44
CA ARG A 30 -8.03 10.40 -1.09
C ARG A 30 -9.40 11.08 -1.04
N PRO A 31 -10.15 10.96 0.08
CA PRO A 31 -11.49 11.58 0.19
C PRO A 31 -11.49 13.10 0.00
N ASP A 32 -10.38 13.77 0.35
CA ASP A 32 -10.22 15.20 0.16
C ASP A 32 -10.37 15.63 -1.31
N LEU A 33 -10.01 14.75 -2.25
CA LEU A 33 -10.13 15.05 -3.67
C LEU A 33 -11.58 15.06 -4.15
N GLN A 34 -12.51 14.47 -3.40
CA GLN A 34 -13.94 14.47 -3.72
C GLN A 34 -14.61 15.82 -3.43
N TRP A 35 -13.96 16.67 -2.63
CA TRP A 35 -14.47 17.98 -2.25
C TRP A 35 -13.98 19.11 -3.17
N ILE A 36 -13.29 18.77 -4.25
CA ILE A 36 -12.81 19.76 -5.21
C ILE A 36 -14.00 20.28 -6.01
N ASP A 37 -14.22 21.60 -5.95
CA ASP A 37 -15.24 22.28 -6.74
C ASP A 37 -14.76 22.47 -8.17
N GLY A 38 -15.65 22.25 -9.15
CA GLY A 38 -15.32 22.45 -10.54
C GLY A 38 -16.01 21.44 -11.46
N GLU A 39 -15.80 21.61 -12.75
CA GLU A 39 -16.28 20.67 -13.74
C GLU A 39 -15.51 19.35 -13.64
N HIS A 40 -16.16 18.26 -14.04
CA HIS A 40 -15.58 16.92 -13.95
C HIS A 40 -14.18 16.83 -14.59
N GLU A 41 -14.01 17.40 -15.76
CA GLU A 41 -12.69 17.38 -16.44
C GLU A 41 -11.63 18.12 -15.64
N GLN A 42 -11.96 19.27 -15.05
CA GLN A 42 -11.04 20.02 -14.21
C GLN A 42 -10.64 19.24 -12.97
N VAL A 43 -11.63 18.58 -12.33
CA VAL A 43 -11.38 17.75 -11.16
C VAL A 43 -10.45 16.60 -11.52
N GLN A 44 -10.69 15.94 -12.66
CA GLN A 44 -9.83 14.83 -13.11
C GLN A 44 -8.41 15.29 -13.43
N GLN A 45 -8.22 16.50 -13.93
CA GLN A 45 -6.88 17.05 -14.15
C GLN A 45 -6.12 17.26 -12.85
N VAL A 46 -6.80 17.75 -11.81
CA VAL A 46 -6.20 17.92 -10.48
C VAL A 46 -5.83 16.57 -9.88
N VAL A 47 -6.71 15.58 -10.00
CA VAL A 47 -6.45 14.21 -9.51
C VAL A 47 -5.23 13.62 -10.21
N ALA A 48 -5.16 13.75 -11.54
CA ALA A 48 -4.03 13.23 -12.31
C ALA A 48 -2.72 13.90 -11.91
N GLN A 49 -2.73 15.21 -11.69
CA GLN A 49 -1.55 15.94 -11.25
C GLN A 49 -1.09 15.50 -9.87
N GLN A 50 -2.01 15.35 -8.92
CA GLN A 50 -1.67 14.91 -7.57
C GLN A 50 -1.14 13.48 -7.57
N PHE A 51 -1.70 12.61 -8.40
CA PHE A 51 -1.22 11.26 -8.55
C PHE A 51 0.22 11.23 -9.09
N GLN A 52 0.52 12.04 -10.10
CA GLN A 52 1.88 12.14 -10.65
C GLN A 52 2.88 12.67 -9.62
N VAL A 53 2.48 13.64 -8.81
CA VAL A 53 3.32 14.18 -7.73
C VAL A 53 3.66 13.08 -6.73
N GLN A 54 2.68 12.27 -6.33
CA GLN A 54 2.93 11.15 -5.44
C GLN A 54 3.87 10.11 -6.05
N GLU A 55 3.62 9.72 -7.29
CA GLU A 55 4.47 8.75 -8.00
C GLU A 55 5.91 9.24 -8.12
N GLN A 56 6.09 10.52 -8.45
CA GLN A 56 7.41 11.12 -8.58
C GLN A 56 8.11 11.18 -7.22
N GLY A 57 7.40 11.58 -6.17
CA GLY A 57 7.96 11.63 -4.81
C GLY A 57 8.42 10.27 -4.32
N LEU A 58 7.62 9.22 -4.55
CA LEU A 58 8.02 7.85 -4.22
C LEU A 58 9.23 7.42 -5.04
N GLY A 59 9.27 7.76 -6.33
CA GLY A 59 10.41 7.41 -7.21
C GLY A 59 11.70 8.10 -6.80
N GLU A 60 11.64 9.34 -6.33
CA GLU A 60 12.81 10.07 -5.86
C GLU A 60 13.30 9.54 -4.51
N SER A 61 12.39 9.26 -3.58
CA SER A 61 12.73 8.76 -2.25
C SER A 61 13.11 7.29 -2.24
N PHE A 62 12.48 6.49 -3.11
CA PHE A 62 12.66 5.05 -3.17
C PHE A 62 12.81 4.60 -4.64
N PRO A 63 13.97 4.89 -5.27
CA PRO A 63 14.15 4.62 -6.70
C PRO A 63 14.09 3.12 -7.06
N ASN A 64 14.29 2.25 -6.08
CA ASN A 64 14.24 0.80 -6.29
C ASN A 64 12.93 0.17 -5.79
N ALA A 65 11.92 0.99 -5.51
CA ALA A 65 10.62 0.49 -5.05
C ALA A 65 10.00 -0.42 -6.11
N MET A 66 9.32 -1.46 -5.62
CA MET A 66 8.58 -2.40 -6.46
C MET A 66 7.09 -2.15 -6.30
N HIS A 67 6.39 -2.08 -7.43
CA HIS A 67 4.96 -1.77 -7.47
C HIS A 67 4.19 -2.98 -7.97
N TYR A 68 3.10 -3.30 -7.27
CA TYR A 68 2.27 -4.47 -7.55
C TYR A 68 0.81 -4.08 -7.65
N VAL A 69 0.07 -4.83 -8.45
CA VAL A 69 -1.39 -4.79 -8.48
C VAL A 69 -1.91 -6.05 -7.78
N VAL A 70 -2.91 -5.89 -6.94
CA VAL A 70 -3.60 -7.00 -6.28
C VAL A 70 -4.85 -7.32 -7.08
N GLU A 71 -5.00 -8.60 -7.46
CA GLU A 71 -6.17 -9.07 -8.21
C GLU A 71 -6.94 -10.10 -7.39
N LYS A 72 -8.25 -10.10 -7.54
CA LYS A 72 -9.15 -11.13 -7.02
C LYS A 72 -9.81 -11.79 -8.22
N LEU A 73 -9.48 -13.06 -8.48
CA LEU A 73 -10.03 -13.82 -9.60
C LEU A 73 -9.92 -13.07 -10.95
N GLY A 74 -8.74 -12.47 -11.18
CA GLY A 74 -8.43 -11.77 -12.42
C GLY A 74 -8.87 -10.31 -12.47
N THR A 75 -9.54 -9.80 -11.43
CA THR A 75 -9.98 -8.40 -11.38
C THR A 75 -9.07 -7.59 -10.45
N ALA A 76 -8.54 -6.48 -10.93
CA ALA A 76 -7.72 -5.59 -10.14
C ALA A 76 -8.56 -4.95 -9.02
N ILE A 77 -8.12 -5.12 -7.76
CA ILE A 77 -8.84 -4.60 -6.59
C ILE A 77 -7.97 -3.73 -5.69
N GLY A 78 -6.67 -3.74 -5.87
CA GLY A 78 -5.79 -2.95 -5.00
C GLY A 78 -4.39 -2.83 -5.54
N ALA A 79 -3.54 -2.17 -4.76
CA ALA A 79 -2.13 -1.97 -5.10
C ALA A 79 -1.27 -2.04 -3.86
N LEU A 80 -0.04 -2.51 -4.05
CA LEU A 80 0.98 -2.61 -3.02
C LEU A 80 2.28 -2.05 -3.60
N SER A 81 2.98 -1.22 -2.83
CA SER A 81 4.35 -0.81 -3.18
C SER A 81 5.26 -1.13 -2.02
N THR A 82 6.40 -1.72 -2.31
CA THR A 82 7.41 -2.11 -1.32
C THR A 82 8.78 -1.63 -1.74
N ASP A 83 9.68 -1.51 -0.76
CA ASP A 83 11.07 -1.20 -0.99
C ASP A 83 11.93 -2.08 -0.10
N PHE A 84 13.09 -2.52 -0.61
CA PHE A 84 14.04 -3.28 0.18
C PHE A 84 15.13 -2.34 0.68
N GLY A 85 15.08 -2.02 1.97
CA GLY A 85 16.15 -1.32 2.64
C GLY A 85 17.29 -2.29 2.98
N PRO A 86 18.40 -1.76 3.56
CA PRO A 86 19.55 -2.62 3.91
C PRO A 86 19.19 -3.71 4.93
N ASN A 87 18.26 -3.45 5.83
CA ASN A 87 17.93 -4.35 6.93
C ASN A 87 16.43 -4.57 7.11
N GLU A 88 15.61 -4.19 6.14
CA GLU A 88 14.14 -4.27 6.30
C GLU A 88 13.43 -4.23 4.96
N ILE A 89 12.24 -4.80 4.94
CA ILE A 89 11.27 -4.60 3.85
C ILE A 89 10.35 -3.46 4.29
N ARG A 90 10.18 -2.46 3.44
CA ARG A 90 9.28 -1.33 3.72
C ARG A 90 8.01 -1.46 2.90
N VAL A 91 6.86 -1.34 3.56
CA VAL A 91 5.58 -1.19 2.87
C VAL A 91 5.34 0.30 2.70
N LEU A 92 5.38 0.76 1.44
CA LEU A 92 5.26 2.18 1.11
C LEU A 92 3.83 2.59 0.82
N TYR A 93 3.04 1.67 0.29
CA TYR A 93 1.67 1.95 -0.13
C TYR A 93 0.87 0.66 -0.16
N LEU A 94 -0.34 0.70 0.36
CA LEU A 94 -1.30 -0.38 0.28
C LEU A 94 -2.70 0.24 0.26
N ALA A 95 -3.44 -0.01 -0.81
CA ALA A 95 -4.79 0.51 -0.93
C ALA A 95 -5.68 -0.46 -1.71
N PHE A 96 -6.99 -0.41 -1.44
CA PHE A 96 -7.99 -1.22 -2.12
C PHE A 96 -9.15 -0.35 -2.57
N ILE A 97 -9.79 -0.74 -3.67
CA ILE A 97 -11.02 -0.10 -4.10
C ILE A 97 -12.07 -0.22 -2.99
N PRO A 98 -13.01 0.75 -2.91
CA PRO A 98 -14.01 0.74 -1.83
C PRO A 98 -14.80 -0.57 -1.73
N GLN A 99 -15.14 -1.18 -2.86
CA GLN A 99 -15.91 -2.42 -2.91
C GLN A 99 -15.17 -3.63 -2.33
N ALA A 100 -13.83 -3.55 -2.24
CA ALA A 100 -13.01 -4.64 -1.74
C ALA A 100 -12.62 -4.46 -0.26
N ARG A 101 -12.99 -3.35 0.35
CA ARG A 101 -12.61 -3.05 1.74
C ARG A 101 -13.46 -3.86 2.72
N GLY A 102 -12.90 -4.13 3.90
CA GLY A 102 -13.61 -4.83 4.96
C GLY A 102 -13.73 -6.34 4.75
N GLN A 103 -13.02 -6.92 3.80
CA GLN A 103 -13.10 -8.34 3.46
C GLN A 103 -11.83 -9.12 3.82
N GLY A 104 -10.86 -8.46 4.47
CA GLY A 104 -9.64 -9.12 4.91
C GLY A 104 -8.55 -9.21 3.85
N TYR A 105 -8.70 -8.58 2.69
CA TYR A 105 -7.69 -8.65 1.63
C TYR A 105 -6.39 -7.95 2.00
N GLY A 106 -6.48 -6.78 2.65
CA GLY A 106 -5.29 -6.07 3.13
C GLY A 106 -4.50 -6.90 4.12
N ARG A 107 -5.20 -7.55 5.05
CA ARG A 107 -4.58 -8.45 6.00
C ARG A 107 -3.88 -9.60 5.29
N ALA A 108 -4.53 -10.22 4.30
CA ALA A 108 -3.97 -11.34 3.57
C ALA A 108 -2.70 -10.93 2.80
N VAL A 109 -2.72 -9.77 2.15
CA VAL A 109 -1.55 -9.24 1.44
C VAL A 109 -0.39 -8.98 2.41
N LEU A 110 -0.66 -8.34 3.54
CA LEU A 110 0.37 -8.07 4.55
C LEU A 110 0.93 -9.35 5.16
N GLN A 111 0.09 -10.35 5.40
CA GLN A 111 0.56 -11.66 5.86
C GLN A 111 1.48 -12.32 4.82
N GLY A 112 1.20 -12.13 3.54
CA GLY A 112 2.09 -12.57 2.47
C GLY A 112 3.45 -11.89 2.52
N VAL A 113 3.48 -10.58 2.78
CA VAL A 113 4.73 -9.83 2.96
C VAL A 113 5.49 -10.34 4.19
N GLN A 114 4.79 -10.55 5.30
CA GLN A 114 5.41 -11.09 6.52
C GLN A 114 5.99 -12.48 6.30
N LYS A 115 5.29 -13.33 5.55
CA LYS A 115 5.76 -14.67 5.23
C LYS A 115 7.04 -14.63 4.39
N ALA A 116 7.09 -13.76 3.39
CA ALA A 116 8.29 -13.58 2.59
C ALA A 116 9.45 -13.04 3.44
N ALA A 117 9.17 -12.08 4.31
CA ALA A 117 10.17 -11.52 5.21
C ALA A 117 10.69 -12.55 6.22
N GLN A 118 9.80 -13.43 6.72
CA GLN A 118 10.19 -14.51 7.62
C GLN A 118 11.19 -15.46 6.96
N GLN A 119 11.02 -15.76 5.69
CA GLN A 119 11.92 -16.64 4.97
C GLN A 119 13.33 -16.10 4.85
N ILE A 120 13.48 -14.79 4.75
CA ILE A 120 14.79 -14.14 4.69
C ILE A 120 15.19 -13.50 6.02
N ARG A 121 14.40 -13.72 7.07
CA ARG A 121 14.63 -13.22 8.45
C ARG A 121 14.82 -11.70 8.49
N CYS A 122 13.95 -10.99 7.82
CA CYS A 122 14.01 -9.56 7.66
C CYS A 122 12.77 -8.92 8.31
N PRO A 123 12.92 -7.81 9.06
CA PRO A 123 11.73 -7.10 9.57
C PRO A 123 10.97 -6.40 8.45
N VAL A 124 9.69 -6.13 8.74
CA VAL A 124 8.83 -5.35 7.85
C VAL A 124 8.50 -4.04 8.56
N ALA A 125 8.71 -2.92 7.88
CA ALA A 125 8.46 -1.60 8.43
C ALA A 125 7.44 -0.86 7.57
N THR A 126 6.67 0.01 8.20
CA THR A 126 5.75 0.90 7.51
C THR A 126 5.59 2.18 8.31
N VAL A 127 5.11 3.23 7.64
CA VAL A 127 4.74 4.49 8.29
C VAL A 127 3.24 4.65 8.17
N VAL A 128 2.57 4.87 9.29
CA VAL A 128 1.13 5.16 9.30
C VAL A 128 0.91 6.60 9.76
N TRP A 129 0.07 7.31 9.03
CA TRP A 129 -0.25 8.69 9.33
C TRP A 129 -1.32 8.76 10.41
N SER A 130 -1.23 9.75 11.28
CA SER A 130 -2.21 9.94 12.35
C SER A 130 -3.62 10.19 11.82
N SER A 131 -3.72 10.65 10.57
CA SER A 131 -5.00 10.81 9.89
C SER A 131 -5.66 9.49 9.47
N ASN A 132 -4.97 8.36 9.63
CA ASN A 132 -5.47 7.05 9.23
C ASN A 132 -5.40 6.03 10.38
N PRO A 133 -6.27 6.16 11.40
CA PRO A 133 -6.24 5.26 12.56
C PRO A 133 -6.60 3.81 12.22
N HIS A 134 -7.38 3.58 11.16
CA HIS A 134 -7.72 2.22 10.73
C HIS A 134 -6.48 1.44 10.29
N ALA A 135 -5.60 2.07 9.51
CA ALA A 135 -4.36 1.43 9.09
C ALA A 135 -3.53 1.01 10.29
N ARG A 136 -3.41 1.91 11.28
CA ARG A 136 -2.68 1.63 12.53
C ARG A 136 -3.20 0.37 13.20
N GLN A 137 -4.51 0.26 13.37
CA GLN A 137 -5.13 -0.90 14.03
C GLN A 137 -4.86 -2.20 13.27
N HIS A 138 -4.92 -2.18 11.94
CA HIS A 138 -4.64 -3.35 11.12
C HIS A 138 -3.22 -3.84 11.30
N TYR A 139 -2.25 -2.92 11.28
CA TYR A 139 -0.85 -3.30 11.47
C TYR A 139 -0.58 -3.84 12.86
N LEU A 140 -1.13 -3.18 13.90
CA LEU A 140 -0.96 -3.68 15.28
C LEU A 140 -1.56 -5.07 15.45
N ALA A 141 -2.70 -5.34 14.83
CA ALA A 141 -3.35 -6.66 14.88
C ALA A 141 -2.50 -7.75 14.23
N LEU A 142 -1.61 -7.37 13.31
CA LEU A 142 -0.70 -8.31 12.65
C LEU A 142 0.64 -8.47 13.39
N GLY A 143 0.79 -7.83 14.55
CA GLY A 143 1.99 -7.96 15.37
C GLY A 143 3.03 -6.89 15.15
N PHE A 144 2.72 -5.85 14.39
CA PHE A 144 3.62 -4.69 14.27
C PHE A 144 3.65 -3.93 15.59
N GLU A 145 4.79 -3.34 15.90
CA GLU A 145 5.01 -2.56 17.12
C GLU A 145 5.39 -1.13 16.74
N VAL A 146 4.95 -0.17 17.56
CA VAL A 146 5.33 1.24 17.36
C VAL A 146 6.79 1.39 17.76
N GLN A 147 7.64 1.78 16.81
CA GLN A 147 9.07 1.98 17.03
C GLN A 147 9.42 3.45 17.22
N GLU A 148 8.81 4.32 16.42
CA GLU A 148 9.01 5.76 16.51
C GLU A 148 7.67 6.46 16.30
N ARG A 149 7.53 7.64 16.88
CA ARG A 149 6.30 8.41 16.75
C ARG A 149 6.61 9.90 16.75
N ASN A 150 5.84 10.63 15.93
CA ASN A 150 5.79 12.09 15.97
C ASN A 150 4.32 12.51 15.84
N PRO A 151 4.00 13.82 15.93
CA PRO A 151 2.58 14.24 15.86
C PRO A 151 1.85 13.88 14.58
N ALA A 152 2.58 13.68 13.47
CA ALA A 152 1.97 13.42 12.16
C ALA A 152 1.88 11.93 11.84
N ALA A 153 2.81 11.09 12.37
CA ALA A 153 2.93 9.72 11.92
C ALA A 153 3.61 8.83 12.95
N GLU A 154 3.45 7.53 12.77
CA GLU A 154 4.16 6.51 13.55
C GLU A 154 4.88 5.56 12.61
N ARG A 155 6.09 5.17 12.99
CA ARG A 155 6.80 4.08 12.32
C ARG A 155 6.49 2.79 13.05
N LEU A 156 5.94 1.83 12.34
CA LEU A 156 5.59 0.50 12.88
C LEU A 156 6.53 -0.54 12.27
N VAL A 157 6.96 -1.49 13.08
CA VAL A 157 7.87 -2.55 12.63
C VAL A 157 7.39 -3.89 13.16
N TRP A 158 7.39 -4.87 12.28
CA TRP A 158 7.16 -6.26 12.61
C TRP A 158 8.49 -7.00 12.52
N TYR A 159 8.78 -7.82 13.51
CA TYR A 159 10.03 -8.61 13.54
C TYR A 159 9.75 -10.06 13.23
N PRO A 160 10.60 -10.71 12.40
CA PRO A 160 10.43 -12.13 12.14
C PRO A 160 10.67 -12.94 13.41
N LYS A 161 10.02 -14.10 13.48
CA LYS A 161 10.18 -15.00 14.62
C LYS A 161 11.57 -15.59 14.61
N GLY A 162 12.18 -15.67 15.80
CA GLY A 162 13.44 -16.39 15.97
C GLY A 162 13.22 -17.89 15.82
N ASN A 163 14.31 -18.59 15.61
CA ASN A 163 14.29 -20.07 15.56
C ASN A 163 14.19 -20.65 16.95
#